data_44c46ae82667dbe969215d872815cbe0
#
_entry.id   44c46ae82667dbe969215d872815cbe0
#
_cell.length_a   1.000
_cell.length_b   1.000
_cell.length_c   1.000
_cell.angle_alpha   90.00
_cell.angle_beta   90.00
_cell.angle_gamma   90.00
#
_symmetry.space_group_name_H-M   'P 1'
#
loop_
_entity.id
_entity.type
_entity.pdbx_description
1 polymer ?
#
loop_
_entity_poly.entity_id
_entity_poly.type
_entity_poly.pdbx_seq_one_letter_code
_entity_poly.pdbx_strand_id
1 'polypeptide(L)'
;TSHYAGIKVINMEIFRDGEVIGYSNYFFKHGDNTVEIKNYTQFKVKLFGVVIFSISSEAHEKYKNDELIYFKSNTFQNDKEKYVNLYYDQTKNKFIIDGSSFKGEANTDSIIGNWWNHKILKAEQQISPLSGSVKGQVVTFIGKENIELYGKSYLTDHFKLKSKNQDLPNDKKLDFDIWLDKKNNLILKVAYTRMGEWEY
;
A
#
# COMPACT_ATOMS: atom_id res chain seq x y z
N THR A 1 3.06 -1.05 -16.43
CA THR A 1 3.28 -2.45 -16.05
C THR A 1 4.46 -3.10 -16.72
N SER A 2 4.94 -2.58 -17.86
CA SER A 2 6.19 -3.06 -18.47
C SER A 2 7.35 -3.06 -17.48
N HIS A 3 7.34 -2.11 -16.57
CA HIS A 3 8.32 -1.97 -15.50
C HIS A 3 8.36 -3.17 -14.54
N TYR A 4 7.21 -3.81 -14.31
CA TYR A 4 7.09 -4.98 -13.43
C TYR A 4 7.01 -6.30 -14.20
N ALA A 5 7.26 -6.31 -15.51
CA ALA A 5 7.04 -7.46 -16.38
C ALA A 5 7.81 -8.72 -15.95
N GLY A 6 8.99 -8.56 -15.37
CA GLY A 6 9.81 -9.68 -14.88
C GLY A 6 9.53 -10.08 -13.43
N ILE A 7 8.64 -9.37 -12.74
CA ILE A 7 8.40 -9.60 -11.31
C ILE A 7 7.23 -10.56 -11.14
N LYS A 8 7.45 -11.64 -10.41
CA LYS A 8 6.43 -12.63 -10.07
C LYS A 8 5.96 -12.53 -8.62
N VAL A 9 6.86 -12.13 -7.72
CA VAL A 9 6.60 -12.07 -6.28
C VAL A 9 7.36 -10.90 -5.68
N ILE A 10 6.70 -10.16 -4.78
CA ILE A 10 7.34 -9.24 -3.86
C ILE A 10 6.94 -9.68 -2.46
N ASN A 11 7.93 -10.00 -1.63
CA ASN A 11 7.72 -10.35 -0.23
C ASN A 11 8.22 -9.23 0.66
N MET A 12 7.36 -8.73 1.53
CA MET A 12 7.69 -7.72 2.52
C MET A 12 7.48 -8.26 3.92
N GLU A 13 8.47 -8.11 4.78
CA GLU A 13 8.31 -8.39 6.19
C GLU A 13 7.84 -7.13 6.91
N ILE A 14 6.99 -7.30 7.90
CA ILE A 14 6.46 -6.20 8.72
C ILE A 14 7.17 -6.26 10.07
N PHE A 15 7.79 -5.14 10.45
CA PHE A 15 8.54 -5.02 11.70
C PHE A 15 7.84 -4.02 12.61
N ARG A 16 7.94 -4.27 13.91
CA ARG A 16 7.60 -3.31 14.95
C ARG A 16 8.70 -3.33 15.99
N ASP A 17 9.30 -2.16 16.23
CA ASP A 17 10.43 -2.00 17.16
C ASP A 17 11.56 -3.03 16.91
N GLY A 18 11.85 -3.28 15.62
CA GLY A 18 12.91 -4.21 15.18
C GLY A 18 12.54 -5.69 15.18
N GLU A 19 11.34 -6.06 15.60
CA GLU A 19 10.87 -7.44 15.59
C GLU A 19 9.91 -7.70 14.43
N VAL A 20 10.05 -8.83 13.76
CA VAL A 20 9.12 -9.27 12.72
C VAL A 20 7.79 -9.65 13.36
N ILE A 21 6.72 -8.98 12.96
CA ILE A 21 5.37 -9.24 13.46
C ILE A 21 4.44 -9.82 12.39
N GLY A 22 4.88 -9.85 11.14
CA GLY A 22 4.08 -10.38 10.05
C GLY A 22 4.70 -10.13 8.69
N TYR A 23 3.86 -10.22 7.67
CA TYR A 23 4.29 -10.11 6.29
C TYR A 23 3.20 -9.49 5.40
N SER A 24 3.63 -8.96 4.26
CA SER A 24 2.77 -8.57 3.14
C SER A 24 3.41 -9.09 1.86
N ASN A 25 2.73 -10.00 1.19
CA ASN A 25 3.24 -10.68 0.00
C ASN A 25 2.36 -10.33 -1.20
N TYR A 26 3.01 -10.02 -2.32
CA TYR A 26 2.36 -9.68 -3.58
C TYR A 26 2.74 -10.71 -4.64
N PHE A 27 1.75 -11.29 -5.29
CA PHE A 27 1.92 -12.28 -6.35
C PHE A 27 1.39 -11.70 -7.66
N PHE A 28 2.24 -11.67 -8.68
CA PHE A 28 1.96 -11.07 -9.99
C PHE A 28 1.69 -12.15 -11.03
N LYS A 29 0.60 -12.01 -11.75
CA LYS A 29 0.28 -12.84 -12.92
C LYS A 29 0.18 -11.93 -14.13
N HIS A 30 1.10 -12.08 -15.08
CA HIS A 30 1.15 -11.28 -16.29
C HIS A 30 0.43 -11.97 -17.43
N GLY A 31 -0.38 -11.23 -18.17
CA GLY A 31 -1.05 -11.64 -19.40
C GLY A 31 -0.82 -10.60 -20.50
N ASP A 32 -1.50 -10.77 -21.62
CA ASP A 32 -1.45 -9.82 -22.72
C ASP A 32 -2.10 -8.50 -22.29
N ASN A 33 -1.28 -7.44 -22.15
CA ASN A 33 -1.71 -6.13 -21.69
C ASN A 33 -2.39 -6.11 -20.32
N THR A 34 -2.33 -7.20 -19.55
CA THR A 34 -2.95 -7.30 -18.24
C THR A 34 -1.95 -7.72 -17.17
N VAL A 35 -2.19 -7.28 -15.95
CA VAL A 35 -1.49 -7.74 -14.75
C VAL A 35 -2.52 -7.93 -13.65
N GLU A 36 -2.50 -9.11 -13.05
CA GLU A 36 -3.28 -9.40 -11.85
C GLU A 36 -2.31 -9.51 -10.66
N ILE A 37 -2.66 -8.87 -9.56
CA ILE A 37 -1.87 -8.90 -8.35
C ILE A 37 -2.75 -9.39 -7.20
N LYS A 38 -2.29 -10.44 -6.52
CA LYS A 38 -2.88 -10.92 -5.28
C LYS A 38 -1.96 -10.53 -4.13
N ASN A 39 -2.56 -9.99 -3.08
CA ASN A 39 -1.84 -9.60 -1.88
C ASN A 39 -2.40 -10.33 -0.67
N TYR A 40 -1.51 -10.86 0.15
CA TYR A 40 -1.82 -11.44 1.45
C TYR A 40 -1.00 -10.70 2.49
N THR A 41 -1.71 -10.09 3.44
CA THR A 41 -1.07 -9.34 4.53
C THR A 41 -1.56 -9.90 5.85
N GLN A 42 -0.63 -10.21 6.74
CA GLN A 42 -0.95 -10.68 8.08
C GLN A 42 0.07 -10.16 9.07
N PHE A 43 -0.40 -9.59 10.16
CA PHE A 43 0.46 -9.24 11.29
C PHE A 43 -0.31 -9.19 12.60
N LYS A 44 0.42 -9.35 13.70
CA LYS A 44 -0.12 -9.31 15.06
C LYS A 44 0.80 -8.48 15.96
N VAL A 45 0.20 -7.57 16.73
CA VAL A 45 0.89 -6.83 17.77
C VAL A 45 0.54 -7.48 19.10
N LYS A 46 1.57 -7.86 19.87
CA LYS A 46 1.42 -8.46 21.20
C LYS A 46 1.94 -7.50 22.26
N LEU A 47 1.26 -7.46 23.39
CA LEU A 47 1.71 -6.79 24.60
C LEU A 47 1.66 -7.80 25.74
N PHE A 48 2.81 -8.05 26.37
CA PHE A 48 2.94 -9.08 27.43
C PHE A 48 2.39 -10.45 27.01
N GLY A 49 2.63 -10.85 25.75
CA GLY A 49 2.18 -12.13 25.21
C GLY A 49 0.72 -12.18 24.78
N VAL A 50 -0.04 -11.11 24.98
CA VAL A 50 -1.44 -11.01 24.57
C VAL A 50 -1.55 -10.24 23.26
N VAL A 51 -2.30 -10.78 22.29
CA VAL A 51 -2.58 -10.08 21.02
C VAL A 51 -3.52 -8.92 21.30
N ILE A 52 -3.05 -7.69 21.06
CA ILE A 52 -3.84 -6.45 21.23
C ILE A 52 -4.34 -5.89 19.91
N PHE A 53 -3.71 -6.27 18.80
CA PHE A 53 -4.09 -5.83 17.47
C PHE A 53 -3.65 -6.87 16.44
N SER A 54 -4.51 -7.16 15.48
CA SER A 54 -4.17 -8.05 14.37
C SER A 54 -4.82 -7.61 13.07
N ILE A 55 -4.11 -7.83 11.97
CA ILE A 55 -4.60 -7.66 10.61
C ILE A 55 -4.42 -8.98 9.87
N SER A 56 -5.47 -9.41 9.17
CA SER A 56 -5.42 -10.48 8.18
C SER A 56 -6.20 -10.02 6.96
N SER A 57 -5.53 -9.87 5.83
CA SER A 57 -6.10 -9.27 4.63
C SER A 57 -5.76 -10.06 3.38
N GLU A 58 -6.74 -10.20 2.50
CA GLU A 58 -6.57 -10.69 1.14
C GLU A 58 -7.05 -9.62 0.18
N ALA A 59 -6.26 -9.37 -0.86
CA ALA A 59 -6.62 -8.40 -1.89
C ALA A 59 -6.33 -8.95 -3.28
N HIS A 60 -7.11 -8.52 -4.24
CA HIS A 60 -6.95 -8.87 -5.65
C HIS A 60 -7.22 -7.64 -6.50
N GLU A 61 -6.26 -7.29 -7.34
CA GLU A 61 -6.38 -6.16 -8.27
C GLU A 61 -5.98 -6.56 -9.67
N LYS A 62 -6.55 -5.89 -10.65
CA LYS A 62 -6.26 -6.13 -12.05
C LYS A 62 -6.07 -4.82 -12.79
N TYR A 63 -5.01 -4.78 -13.58
CA TYR A 63 -4.68 -3.69 -14.49
C TYR A 63 -4.77 -4.16 -15.94
N LYS A 64 -5.27 -3.30 -16.80
CA LYS A 64 -5.27 -3.49 -18.25
C LYS A 64 -4.69 -2.23 -18.89
N ASN A 65 -3.68 -2.39 -19.75
CA ASN A 65 -2.96 -1.26 -20.35
C ASN A 65 -2.48 -0.24 -19.29
N ASP A 66 -1.96 -0.73 -18.17
CA ASP A 66 -1.48 0.06 -17.03
C ASP A 66 -2.57 0.82 -16.25
N GLU A 67 -3.83 0.57 -16.55
CA GLU A 67 -4.96 1.18 -15.85
C GLU A 67 -5.67 0.18 -14.95
N LEU A 68 -5.95 0.60 -13.72
CA LEU A 68 -6.69 -0.22 -12.76
C LEU A 68 -8.13 -0.42 -13.26
N ILE A 69 -8.56 -1.68 -13.34
CA ILE A 69 -9.93 -2.02 -13.73
C ILE A 69 -10.77 -2.55 -12.58
N TYR A 70 -10.17 -3.24 -11.63
CA TYR A 70 -10.84 -3.56 -10.37
C TYR A 70 -9.85 -3.78 -9.23
N PHE A 71 -10.34 -3.56 -8.02
CA PHE A 71 -9.69 -3.89 -6.76
C PHE A 71 -10.71 -4.45 -5.79
N LYS A 72 -10.41 -5.60 -5.19
CA LYS A 72 -11.24 -6.21 -4.16
C LYS A 72 -10.39 -6.62 -2.98
N SER A 73 -10.87 -6.36 -1.77
CA SER A 73 -10.20 -6.82 -0.56
C SER A 73 -11.18 -7.22 0.52
N ASN A 74 -10.75 -8.16 1.34
CA ASN A 74 -11.37 -8.53 2.59
C ASN A 74 -10.31 -8.50 3.69
N THR A 75 -10.60 -7.81 4.79
CA THR A 75 -9.67 -7.63 5.89
C THR A 75 -10.38 -7.87 7.21
N PHE A 76 -9.74 -8.65 8.08
CA PHE A 76 -10.11 -8.72 9.48
C PHE A 76 -9.14 -7.88 10.28
N GLN A 77 -9.65 -6.82 10.90
CA GLN A 77 -8.92 -6.00 11.85
C GLN A 77 -9.44 -6.36 13.25
N ASN A 78 -8.67 -7.14 13.99
CA ASN A 78 -9.17 -7.90 15.13
C ASN A 78 -10.34 -8.77 14.66
N ASP A 79 -11.51 -8.64 15.26
CA ASP A 79 -12.73 -9.38 14.87
C ASP A 79 -13.61 -8.57 13.89
N LYS A 80 -13.20 -7.37 13.53
CA LYS A 80 -13.96 -6.48 12.63
C LYS A 80 -13.61 -6.75 11.19
N GLU A 81 -14.61 -7.08 10.40
CA GLU A 81 -14.47 -7.25 8.95
C GLU A 81 -14.56 -5.91 8.24
N LYS A 82 -13.60 -5.69 7.34
CA LYS A 82 -13.56 -4.55 6.42
C LYS A 82 -13.44 -5.07 5.00
N TYR A 83 -13.98 -4.31 4.05
CA TYR A 83 -13.93 -4.72 2.65
C TYR A 83 -13.80 -3.52 1.72
N VAL A 84 -13.35 -3.81 0.50
CA VAL A 84 -13.37 -2.87 -0.63
C VAL A 84 -13.79 -3.64 -1.88
N ASN A 85 -14.76 -3.10 -2.60
CA ASN A 85 -15.06 -3.47 -3.97
C ASN A 85 -14.96 -2.21 -4.82
N LEU A 86 -14.02 -2.20 -5.75
CA LEU A 86 -13.75 -1.08 -6.62
C LEU A 86 -13.72 -1.56 -8.06
N TYR A 87 -14.39 -0.84 -8.95
CA TYR A 87 -14.28 -1.08 -10.38
C TYR A 87 -14.22 0.23 -11.15
N TYR A 88 -13.62 0.15 -12.33
CA TYR A 88 -13.60 1.27 -13.27
C TYR A 88 -14.90 1.31 -14.06
N ASP A 89 -15.58 2.46 -14.02
CA ASP A 89 -16.77 2.72 -14.82
C ASP A 89 -16.36 3.52 -16.06
N GLN A 90 -16.40 2.86 -17.21
CA GLN A 90 -16.02 3.46 -18.49
C GLN A 90 -16.92 4.61 -18.91
N THR A 91 -18.22 4.54 -18.60
CA THR A 91 -19.20 5.56 -18.94
C THR A 91 -18.93 6.87 -18.20
N LYS A 92 -18.62 6.78 -16.91
CA LYS A 92 -18.33 7.94 -16.07
C LYS A 92 -16.87 8.34 -16.06
N ASN A 93 -15.99 7.47 -16.54
CA ASN A 93 -14.53 7.62 -16.42
C ASN A 93 -14.11 7.87 -14.96
N LYS A 94 -14.63 7.04 -14.08
CA LYS A 94 -14.42 7.12 -12.64
C LYS A 94 -14.23 5.73 -12.05
N PHE A 95 -13.59 5.66 -10.87
CA PHE A 95 -13.67 4.49 -10.02
C PHE A 95 -14.94 4.55 -9.19
N ILE A 96 -15.68 3.46 -9.17
CA ILE A 96 -16.83 3.27 -8.29
C ILE A 96 -16.36 2.41 -7.12
N ILE A 97 -16.54 2.93 -5.91
CA ILE A 97 -16.05 2.30 -4.68
C ILE A 97 -17.24 1.92 -3.81
N ASP A 98 -17.29 0.65 -3.44
CA ASP A 98 -18.13 0.13 -2.39
C ASP A 98 -17.21 -0.44 -1.30
N GLY A 99 -16.88 0.38 -0.33
CA GLY A 99 -15.99 0.01 0.76
C GLY A 99 -16.68 0.14 2.11
N SER A 100 -16.12 -0.50 3.12
CA SER A 100 -16.66 -0.47 4.48
C SER A 100 -16.64 0.92 5.12
N SER A 101 -15.74 1.81 4.69
CA SER A 101 -15.65 3.19 5.20
C SER A 101 -16.01 4.27 4.18
N PHE A 102 -16.24 3.90 2.93
CA PHE A 102 -16.56 4.87 1.89
C PHE A 102 -17.32 4.20 0.75
N LYS A 103 -18.42 4.82 0.33
CA LYS A 103 -19.20 4.42 -0.86
C LYS A 103 -19.36 5.64 -1.74
N GLY A 104 -18.86 5.58 -2.97
CA GLY A 104 -18.91 6.70 -3.89
C GLY A 104 -17.96 6.54 -5.05
N GLU A 105 -17.51 7.67 -5.58
CA GLU A 105 -16.66 7.74 -6.76
C GLU A 105 -15.32 8.36 -6.45
N ALA A 106 -14.28 7.97 -7.19
CA ALA A 106 -12.96 8.59 -7.15
C ALA A 106 -12.45 8.80 -8.57
N ASN A 107 -11.57 9.80 -8.72
CA ASN A 107 -10.90 10.06 -9.99
C ASN A 107 -9.95 8.91 -10.34
N THR A 108 -9.78 8.65 -11.63
CA THR A 108 -8.92 7.56 -12.12
C THR A 108 -7.44 7.80 -11.93
N ASP A 109 -7.02 9.01 -11.55
CA ASP A 109 -5.65 9.33 -11.13
C ASP A 109 -5.37 8.97 -9.68
N SER A 110 -6.38 8.53 -8.92
CA SER A 110 -6.20 8.00 -7.58
C SER A 110 -5.53 6.64 -7.63
N ILE A 111 -4.71 6.32 -6.62
CA ILE A 111 -3.98 5.06 -6.54
C ILE A 111 -4.39 4.26 -5.30
N ILE A 112 -4.33 2.94 -5.40
CA ILE A 112 -4.49 2.09 -4.23
C ILE A 112 -3.27 2.25 -3.32
N GLY A 113 -3.50 2.42 -2.03
CA GLY A 113 -2.46 2.61 -1.01
C GLY A 113 -1.72 1.32 -0.67
N ASN A 114 -0.97 0.79 -1.61
CA ASN A 114 -0.10 -0.36 -1.41
C ASN A 114 1.36 0.00 -1.74
N TRP A 115 2.29 -0.90 -1.44
CA TRP A 115 3.72 -0.61 -1.50
C TRP A 115 4.45 -1.29 -2.66
N TRP A 116 3.76 -2.05 -3.49
CA TRP A 116 4.39 -2.63 -4.68
C TRP A 116 4.51 -1.61 -5.82
N ASN A 117 3.64 -0.60 -5.84
CA ASN A 117 3.50 0.32 -6.97
C ASN A 117 4.14 1.67 -6.66
N HIS A 118 5.29 1.93 -7.27
CA HIS A 118 6.03 3.19 -7.07
C HIS A 118 5.25 4.44 -7.53
N LYS A 119 4.20 4.29 -8.34
CA LYS A 119 3.35 5.41 -8.75
C LYS A 119 2.63 6.09 -7.59
N ILE A 120 2.57 5.45 -6.42
CA ILE A 120 2.05 6.10 -5.21
C ILE A 120 2.83 7.38 -4.86
N LEU A 121 4.09 7.47 -5.26
CA LEU A 121 4.93 8.64 -5.01
C LEU A 121 4.56 9.86 -5.87
N LYS A 122 3.77 9.67 -6.93
CA LYS A 122 3.32 10.74 -7.83
C LYS A 122 1.82 11.03 -7.74
N ALA A 123 1.07 10.23 -7.01
CA ALA A 123 -0.37 10.38 -6.89
C ALA A 123 -0.73 11.49 -5.89
N GLU A 124 -1.80 12.22 -6.18
CA GLU A 124 -2.35 13.24 -5.28
C GLU A 124 -3.39 12.69 -4.30
N GLN A 125 -3.93 11.51 -4.61
CA GLN A 125 -4.90 10.83 -3.77
C GLN A 125 -4.61 9.34 -3.72
N GLN A 126 -4.85 8.74 -2.56
CA GLN A 126 -4.84 7.29 -2.43
C GLN A 126 -6.16 6.76 -1.88
N ILE A 127 -6.45 5.53 -2.26
CA ILE A 127 -7.62 4.78 -1.81
C ILE A 127 -7.12 3.72 -0.84
N SER A 128 -7.70 3.69 0.36
CA SER A 128 -7.33 2.69 1.36
C SER A 128 -7.64 1.27 0.85
N PRO A 129 -6.65 0.37 0.83
CA PRO A 129 -6.88 -1.01 0.43
C PRO A 129 -7.70 -1.80 1.45
N LEU A 130 -7.89 -1.27 2.66
CA LEU A 130 -8.62 -1.94 3.74
C LEU A 130 -10.09 -1.54 3.79
N SER A 131 -10.42 -0.29 3.49
CA SER A 131 -11.74 0.27 3.76
C SER A 131 -12.35 1.08 2.63
N GLY A 132 -11.57 1.40 1.59
CA GLY A 132 -12.01 2.19 0.44
C GLY A 132 -12.01 3.71 0.67
N SER A 133 -11.62 4.21 1.85
CA SER A 133 -11.56 5.64 2.09
C SER A 133 -10.56 6.32 1.15
N VAL A 134 -10.92 7.50 0.66
CA VAL A 134 -10.09 8.28 -0.26
C VAL A 134 -9.44 9.43 0.51
N LYS A 135 -8.12 9.54 0.41
CA LYS A 135 -7.36 10.57 1.11
C LYS A 135 -6.41 11.29 0.16
N GLY A 136 -6.43 12.61 0.21
CA GLY A 136 -5.41 13.43 -0.44
C GLY A 136 -4.06 13.28 0.26
N GLN A 137 -3.00 13.35 -0.51
CA GLN A 137 -1.63 13.21 0.00
C GLN A 137 -0.69 14.21 -0.63
N VAL A 138 0.40 14.49 0.08
CA VAL A 138 1.53 15.28 -0.39
C VAL A 138 2.78 14.43 -0.24
N VAL A 139 3.53 14.28 -1.31
CA VAL A 139 4.80 13.53 -1.33
C VAL A 139 5.93 14.51 -1.56
N THR A 140 6.93 14.47 -0.67
CA THR A 140 8.09 15.36 -0.70
C THR A 140 9.36 14.51 -0.81
N PHE A 141 10.25 14.86 -1.74
CA PHE A 141 11.59 14.29 -1.82
C PHE A 141 12.45 14.84 -0.68
N ILE A 142 13.02 13.95 0.12
CA ILE A 142 13.86 14.32 1.27
C ILE A 142 15.34 14.33 0.89
N GLY A 143 15.79 13.35 0.12
CA GLY A 143 17.18 13.24 -0.30
C GLY A 143 17.55 11.82 -0.70
N LYS A 144 18.80 11.65 -1.10
CA LYS A 144 19.39 10.34 -1.38
C LYS A 144 19.94 9.73 -0.10
N GLU A 145 19.76 8.44 0.06
CA GLU A 145 20.18 7.74 1.27
C GLU A 145 20.60 6.31 0.93
N ASN A 146 21.75 5.88 1.49
CA ASN A 146 22.15 4.48 1.47
C ASN A 146 21.48 3.76 2.63
N ILE A 147 20.77 2.69 2.33
CA ILE A 147 20.17 1.82 3.36
C ILE A 147 20.72 0.41 3.24
N GLU A 148 20.76 -0.30 4.37
CA GLU A 148 21.10 -1.71 4.40
C GLU A 148 19.85 -2.54 4.68
N LEU A 149 19.65 -3.56 3.84
CA LEU A 149 18.59 -4.56 4.02
C LEU A 149 19.20 -5.94 3.84
N TYR A 150 19.07 -6.77 4.87
CA TYR A 150 19.56 -8.16 4.85
C TYR A 150 21.04 -8.27 4.41
N GLY A 151 21.88 -7.37 4.94
CA GLY A 151 23.33 -7.35 4.67
C GLY A 151 23.73 -6.79 3.31
N LYS A 152 22.78 -6.23 2.55
CA LYS A 152 23.03 -5.60 1.25
C LYS A 152 22.73 -4.11 1.30
N SER A 153 23.62 -3.30 0.71
CA SER A 153 23.46 -1.85 0.62
C SER A 153 22.72 -1.46 -0.65
N TYR A 154 21.81 -0.50 -0.51
CA TYR A 154 21.05 0.08 -1.63
C TYR A 154 21.13 1.60 -1.59
N LEU A 155 21.40 2.21 -2.73
CA LEU A 155 21.25 3.65 -2.89
C LEU A 155 19.79 3.93 -3.21
N THR A 156 19.13 4.70 -2.36
CA THR A 156 17.70 5.00 -2.49
C THR A 156 17.41 6.48 -2.55
N ASP A 157 16.25 6.81 -3.08
CA ASP A 157 15.61 8.10 -2.90
C ASP A 157 14.62 7.99 -1.72
N HIS A 158 14.78 8.87 -0.75
CA HIS A 158 13.94 8.94 0.43
C HIS A 158 12.84 9.98 0.23
N PHE A 159 11.59 9.58 0.45
CA PHE A 159 10.41 10.44 0.33
C PHE A 159 9.63 10.47 1.63
N LYS A 160 8.93 11.58 1.85
CA LYS A 160 7.92 11.70 2.90
C LYS A 160 6.54 11.81 2.26
N LEU A 161 5.61 10.95 2.67
CA LEU A 161 4.22 10.96 2.23
C LEU A 161 3.33 11.30 3.41
N LYS A 162 2.60 12.40 3.31
CA LYS A 162 1.71 12.88 4.36
C LYS A 162 0.31 13.14 3.83
N SER A 163 -0.69 13.04 4.71
CA SER A 163 -2.04 13.50 4.39
C SER A 163 -2.03 14.97 4.01
N LYS A 164 -2.76 15.31 2.95
CA LYS A 164 -2.99 16.70 2.57
C LYS A 164 -3.82 17.43 3.63
N ASN A 165 -4.84 16.77 4.18
CA ASN A 165 -5.62 17.28 5.30
C ASN A 165 -4.94 16.94 6.63
N GLN A 166 -4.36 17.96 7.29
CA GLN A 166 -3.69 17.82 8.58
C GLN A 166 -4.64 17.84 9.78
N ASP A 167 -5.93 18.11 9.56
CA ASP A 167 -6.94 18.17 10.63
C ASP A 167 -7.56 16.80 10.92
N LEU A 168 -7.16 15.76 10.20
CA LEU A 168 -7.61 14.38 10.45
C LEU A 168 -7.13 13.90 11.83
N PRO A 169 -7.88 13.01 12.49
CA PRO A 169 -7.38 12.30 13.67
C PRO A 169 -6.07 11.57 13.37
N ASN A 170 -5.18 11.47 14.35
CA ASN A 170 -3.86 10.86 14.15
C ASN A 170 -3.93 9.41 13.63
N ASP A 171 -4.94 8.64 14.04
CA ASP A 171 -5.15 7.27 13.58
C ASP A 171 -5.63 7.17 12.12
N LYS A 172 -6.02 8.31 11.50
CA LYS A 172 -6.46 8.41 10.11
C LYS A 172 -5.52 9.18 9.22
N LYS A 173 -4.46 9.79 9.77
CA LYS A 173 -3.45 10.50 9.01
C LYS A 173 -2.51 9.54 8.31
N LEU A 174 -2.13 9.90 7.08
CA LEU A 174 -1.00 9.30 6.39
C LEU A 174 0.27 10.02 6.85
N ASP A 175 1.28 9.27 7.24
CA ASP A 175 2.59 9.80 7.58
C ASP A 175 3.63 8.69 7.43
N PHE A 176 4.22 8.62 6.24
CA PHE A 176 5.15 7.56 5.88
C PHE A 176 6.48 8.12 5.39
N ASP A 177 7.55 7.44 5.75
CA ASP A 177 8.83 7.55 5.09
C ASP A 177 8.98 6.39 4.12
N ILE A 178 9.39 6.68 2.88
CA ILE A 178 9.46 5.70 1.80
C ILE A 178 10.84 5.77 1.15
N TRP A 179 11.48 4.63 0.99
CA TRP A 179 12.77 4.50 0.31
C TRP A 179 12.59 3.72 -0.98
N LEU A 180 12.87 4.41 -2.08
CA LEU A 180 12.75 3.88 -3.44
C LEU A 180 14.13 3.52 -3.98
N ASP A 181 14.29 2.28 -4.44
CA ASP A 181 15.44 1.89 -5.26
C ASP A 181 15.28 2.51 -6.65
N LYS A 182 16.06 3.55 -6.93
CA LYS A 182 15.98 4.28 -8.18
C LYS A 182 16.35 3.42 -9.40
N LYS A 183 17.22 2.44 -9.21
CA LYS A 183 17.66 1.56 -10.28
C LYS A 183 16.52 0.68 -10.82
N ASN A 184 15.69 0.17 -9.92
CA ASN A 184 14.62 -0.77 -10.25
C ASN A 184 13.21 -0.18 -10.06
N ASN A 185 13.09 1.06 -9.57
CA ASN A 185 11.82 1.70 -9.18
C ASN A 185 10.97 0.82 -8.25
N LEU A 186 11.62 0.13 -7.33
CA LEU A 186 10.97 -0.67 -6.31
C LEU A 186 11.02 0.05 -4.97
N ILE A 187 9.91 0.07 -4.27
CA ILE A 187 9.88 0.52 -2.88
C ILE A 187 10.50 -0.59 -2.05
N LEU A 188 11.62 -0.28 -1.41
CA LEU A 188 12.38 -1.25 -0.60
C LEU A 188 12.02 -1.20 0.86
N LYS A 189 11.63 -0.03 1.36
CA LYS A 189 11.34 0.17 2.77
C LYS A 189 10.29 1.26 2.94
N VAL A 190 9.39 1.04 3.88
CA VAL A 190 8.39 2.01 4.32
C VAL A 190 8.39 2.02 5.84
N ALA A 191 8.39 3.21 6.43
CA ALA A 191 8.36 3.37 7.87
C ALA A 191 7.31 4.40 8.28
N TYR A 192 6.68 4.17 9.43
CA TYR A 192 5.85 5.16 10.09
C TYR A 192 5.81 4.89 11.59
N THR A 193 5.59 5.94 12.37
CA THR A 193 5.55 5.86 13.82
C THR A 193 4.10 5.95 14.29
N ARG A 194 3.60 4.81 14.77
CA ARG A 194 2.25 4.72 15.35
C ARG A 194 2.20 3.50 16.25
N MET A 195 1.97 3.66 17.55
CA MET A 195 2.03 2.57 18.51
C MET A 195 3.37 1.83 18.51
N GLY A 196 4.48 2.54 18.25
CA GLY A 196 5.82 2.02 18.07
C GLY A 196 6.37 2.37 16.67
N GLU A 197 7.56 1.89 16.35
CA GLU A 197 8.18 2.07 15.03
C GLU A 197 7.80 0.90 14.12
N TRP A 198 7.24 1.23 12.94
CA TRP A 198 6.80 0.26 11.94
C TRP A 198 7.64 0.38 10.68
N GLU A 199 7.99 -0.77 10.11
CA GLU A 199 8.69 -0.88 8.82
C GLU A 199 8.09 -2.00 7.98
N TYR A 200 8.08 -1.80 6.66
CA TYR A 200 7.68 -2.79 5.68
C TYR A 200 8.83 -3.12 4.75
#